data_738f91da02adeb29613c005d6e697bab
#
_entry.id   738f91da02adeb29613c005d6e697bab
#
_cell.length_a   1.000
_cell.length_b   1.000
_cell.length_c   1.000
_cell.angle_alpha   90.00
_cell.angle_beta   90.00
_cell.angle_gamma   90.00
#
_symmetry.space_group_name_H-M   'P 1'
#
loop_
_entity.id
_entity.type
_entity.pdbx_description
1 polymer ?
#
loop_
_entity_poly.entity_id
_entity_poly.type
_entity_poly.pdbx_seq_one_letter_code
_entity_poly.pdbx_strand_id
1 'polypeptide(L)'
;MKRTVIGRIAGYMKPYLGYLVGALLCAIIYISLSLYAPILIGHAVDQVIEPGKVDFARMRQILLLLAVTVVTSAVFQWIMTYCTNQATYRTVRDLRIKAYEKVNRLPLKYIDGHAHGDLVSRVVNDVDQVSDGLLQGITQLFTGVVTIVGTLLFMLTISPVITLVVVCITPLSLFVAAFIAKISRRRFFDQQACQGELSGLIEEMVSGIKTVRAFHYENRAENTFDEINARLYEAGEKAQFNSSLSNPSTRFVNGIVYTSVAVIGAICAITGAPTQLSVGQITSFLAYANQYTKPFNEVTAVLTQIQTAFASARRLFEVLDEEEEPAEPENAQQVQGSDYSVTFHDVSFSYRPNTKLLQEIDINAHAGQRIAIVGPTGCGKTTIINLIMRFYDVDSGSIRINDTDIRQITRSSLRSLFGMVLQDTWLFSGTIRENIAYGKPDATMEEVAAAAKAALAHSFITRLPNGYDTMISEDGGNLSQGQRQLLCIARVMLVDPPMLILDEATSSIDTRTELLVQKAFQRMMEGRTSFVVAHRLSTIQGADSILVMNAGKIIEQGTHEELLAKKGFYADLYNSQFAAS
;
A
#
# COMPACT_ATOMS: atom_id res chain seq x y z
N MET A 1 -11.45 24.73 -2.23
CA MET A 1 -10.01 24.92 -2.57
C MET A 1 -9.28 23.64 -2.21
N LYS A 2 -8.83 22.84 -3.20
CA LYS A 2 -7.99 21.66 -2.93
C LYS A 2 -6.69 22.12 -2.27
N ARG A 3 -6.49 21.77 -1.01
CA ARG A 3 -5.23 22.06 -0.29
C ARG A 3 -4.08 21.39 -1.05
N THR A 4 -2.96 22.09 -1.21
CA THR A 4 -1.75 21.48 -1.78
C THR A 4 -1.29 20.30 -0.94
N VAL A 5 -0.61 19.31 -1.53
CA VAL A 5 -0.07 18.13 -0.83
C VAL A 5 0.73 18.55 0.41
N ILE A 6 1.55 19.60 0.27
CA ILE A 6 2.34 20.18 1.37
C ILE A 6 1.42 20.68 2.50
N GLY A 7 0.35 21.41 2.18
CA GLY A 7 -0.57 21.93 3.18
C GLY A 7 -1.33 20.84 3.94
N ARG A 8 -1.57 19.69 3.30
CA ARG A 8 -2.19 18.51 3.95
C ARG A 8 -1.21 17.83 4.89
N ILE A 9 0.01 17.56 4.42
CA ILE A 9 1.06 16.98 5.28
C ILE A 9 1.31 17.88 6.49
N ALA A 10 1.46 19.20 6.29
CA ALA A 10 1.61 20.16 7.37
C ALA A 10 0.44 20.13 8.36
N GLY A 11 -0.79 19.88 7.87
CA GLY A 11 -1.97 19.69 8.73
C GLY A 11 -1.85 18.48 9.64
N TYR A 12 -1.32 17.35 9.14
CA TYR A 12 -1.06 16.14 9.94
C TYR A 12 0.12 16.32 10.92
N MET A 13 1.09 17.18 10.58
CA MET A 13 2.23 17.49 11.45
C MET A 13 1.91 18.51 12.55
N LYS A 14 0.83 19.29 12.38
CA LYS A 14 0.45 20.35 13.31
C LYS A 14 0.35 19.90 14.79
N PRO A 15 -0.23 18.74 15.14
CA PRO A 15 -0.26 18.26 16.52
C PRO A 15 1.13 18.02 17.12
N TYR A 16 2.15 17.81 16.29
CA TYR A 16 3.51 17.49 16.67
C TYR A 16 4.48 18.65 16.52
N LEU A 17 3.96 19.88 16.36
CA LEU A 17 4.75 21.10 16.16
C LEU A 17 5.75 21.33 17.28
N GLY A 18 5.43 20.95 18.54
CA GLY A 18 6.34 21.05 19.66
C GLY A 18 7.64 20.27 19.46
N TYR A 19 7.57 19.07 18.86
CA TYR A 19 8.77 18.29 18.53
C TYR A 19 9.56 18.95 17.41
N LEU A 20 8.92 19.54 16.41
CA LEU A 20 9.61 20.23 15.30
C LEU A 20 10.33 21.50 15.80
N VAL A 21 9.70 22.27 16.65
CA VAL A 21 10.33 23.45 17.28
C VAL A 21 11.49 23.01 18.16
N GLY A 22 11.32 21.96 18.96
CA GLY A 22 12.39 21.38 19.77
C GLY A 22 13.57 20.90 18.91
N ALA A 23 13.29 20.22 17.78
CA ALA A 23 14.31 19.78 16.83
C ALA A 23 15.06 20.96 16.23
N LEU A 24 14.36 22.04 15.83
CA LEU A 24 14.99 23.23 15.26
C LEU A 24 15.89 23.94 16.28
N LEU A 25 15.44 24.11 17.52
CA LEU A 25 16.26 24.71 18.59
C LEU A 25 17.49 23.87 18.88
N CYS A 26 17.34 22.55 19.00
CA CYS A 26 18.46 21.64 19.16
C CYS A 26 19.42 21.65 17.96
N ALA A 27 18.91 21.80 16.73
CA ALA A 27 19.75 21.95 15.53
C ALA A 27 20.60 23.22 15.59
N ILE A 28 20.02 24.35 16.00
CA ILE A 28 20.74 25.62 16.15
C ILE A 28 21.87 25.48 17.18
N ILE A 29 21.58 24.91 18.34
CA ILE A 29 22.60 24.72 19.41
C ILE A 29 23.68 23.74 18.93
N TYR A 30 23.28 22.59 18.40
CA TYR A 30 24.18 21.55 17.88
C TYR A 30 25.15 22.13 16.83
N ILE A 31 24.61 22.84 15.83
CA ILE A 31 25.43 23.38 14.74
C ILE A 31 26.31 24.52 15.24
N SER A 32 25.81 25.40 16.09
CA SER A 32 26.62 26.47 16.69
C SER A 32 27.83 25.93 17.46
N LEU A 33 27.62 24.88 18.25
CA LEU A 33 28.71 24.19 18.96
C LEU A 33 29.67 23.50 17.98
N SER A 34 29.13 22.84 16.96
CA SER A 34 29.94 22.19 15.91
C SER A 34 30.79 23.20 15.12
N LEU A 35 30.26 24.40 14.87
CA LEU A 35 30.98 25.50 14.22
C LEU A 35 32.00 26.18 15.15
N TYR A 36 31.82 26.11 16.47
CA TYR A 36 32.79 26.63 17.41
C TYR A 36 34.05 25.76 17.52
N ALA A 37 33.94 24.44 17.27
CA ALA A 37 35.04 23.53 17.34
C ALA A 37 36.26 23.88 16.44
N PRO A 38 36.08 24.29 15.14
CA PRO A 38 37.19 24.75 14.32
C PRO A 38 37.95 25.96 14.88
N ILE A 39 37.27 26.89 15.60
CA ILE A 39 37.95 28.02 16.27
C ILE A 39 38.86 27.52 17.39
N LEU A 40 38.37 26.58 18.21
CA LEU A 40 39.15 25.99 19.27
C LEU A 40 40.37 25.23 18.71
N ILE A 41 40.19 24.52 17.59
CA ILE A 41 41.29 23.84 16.88
C ILE A 41 42.31 24.88 16.40
N GLY A 42 41.83 26.00 15.79
CA GLY A 42 42.71 27.09 15.38
C GLY A 42 43.50 27.70 16.52
N HIS A 43 42.86 27.96 17.65
CA HIS A 43 43.56 28.45 18.85
C HIS A 43 44.60 27.44 19.37
N ALA A 44 44.30 26.13 19.30
CA ALA A 44 45.27 25.10 19.67
C ALA A 44 46.47 25.07 18.74
N VAL A 45 46.27 25.23 17.43
CA VAL A 45 47.32 25.34 16.42
C VAL A 45 48.23 26.53 16.69
N ASP A 46 47.64 27.69 17.00
CA ASP A 46 48.41 28.92 17.30
C ASP A 46 49.31 28.80 18.54
N GLN A 47 49.06 27.84 19.46
CA GLN A 47 49.94 27.55 20.61
C GLN A 47 51.18 26.70 20.26
N VAL A 48 51.24 26.11 19.06
CA VAL A 48 52.27 25.13 18.67
C VAL A 48 53.26 25.71 17.63
N ILE A 49 53.06 26.92 17.13
CA ILE A 49 53.80 27.47 15.98
C ILE A 49 55.26 27.76 16.27
N GLU A 50 55.62 28.14 17.53
CA GLU A 50 57.01 28.44 17.88
C GLU A 50 57.70 27.25 18.54
N PRO A 51 58.81 26.74 17.97
CA PRO A 51 59.57 25.63 18.56
C PRO A 51 60.07 25.99 19.99
N GLY A 52 59.78 25.11 20.94
CA GLY A 52 60.21 25.26 22.32
C GLY A 52 59.39 26.23 23.19
N LYS A 53 58.35 26.86 22.66
CA LYS A 53 57.47 27.79 23.39
C LYS A 53 56.02 27.31 23.50
N VAL A 54 55.78 26.00 23.56
CA VAL A 54 54.44 25.45 23.68
C VAL A 54 53.93 25.60 25.12
N ASP A 55 52.79 26.33 25.29
CA ASP A 55 52.08 26.41 26.57
C ASP A 55 51.16 25.20 26.75
N PHE A 56 51.64 24.11 27.35
CA PHE A 56 50.91 22.90 27.61
C PHE A 56 49.71 23.09 28.56
N ALA A 57 49.78 24.10 29.47
CA ALA A 57 48.68 24.38 30.40
C ALA A 57 47.47 24.96 29.64
N ARG A 58 47.74 25.92 28.76
CA ARG A 58 46.71 26.55 27.90
C ARG A 58 46.20 25.57 26.85
N MET A 59 47.07 24.76 26.25
CA MET A 59 46.70 23.69 25.32
C MET A 59 45.73 22.70 25.98
N ARG A 60 46.01 22.24 27.21
CA ARG A 60 45.13 21.34 27.95
C ARG A 60 43.76 21.96 28.20
N GLN A 61 43.68 23.24 28.52
CA GLN A 61 42.37 23.95 28.70
C GLN A 61 41.58 23.98 27.40
N ILE A 62 42.21 24.31 26.25
CA ILE A 62 41.56 24.33 24.94
C ILE A 62 41.06 22.93 24.56
N LEU A 63 41.86 21.88 24.78
CA LEU A 63 41.45 20.51 24.48
C LEU A 63 40.33 20.01 25.37
N LEU A 64 40.31 20.38 26.66
CA LEU A 64 39.18 20.07 27.54
C LEU A 64 37.90 20.80 27.10
N LEU A 65 38.02 22.09 26.73
CA LEU A 65 36.87 22.85 26.23
C LEU A 65 36.37 22.26 24.89
N LEU A 66 37.25 21.85 23.99
CA LEU A 66 36.91 21.17 22.75
C LEU A 66 36.17 19.85 23.04
N ALA A 67 36.66 19.04 23.95
CA ALA A 67 36.03 17.79 24.35
C ALA A 67 34.58 18.03 24.88
N VAL A 68 34.41 19.00 25.78
CA VAL A 68 33.09 19.37 26.30
C VAL A 68 32.17 19.88 25.20
N THR A 69 32.71 20.72 24.28
CA THR A 69 31.94 21.24 23.14
C THR A 69 31.44 20.11 22.22
N VAL A 70 32.33 19.15 21.90
CA VAL A 70 31.97 18.00 21.04
C VAL A 70 30.94 17.11 21.72
N VAL A 71 31.13 16.77 23.00
CA VAL A 71 30.15 15.94 23.74
C VAL A 71 28.80 16.63 23.85
N THR A 72 28.79 17.91 24.18
CA THR A 72 27.53 18.69 24.28
C THR A 72 26.84 18.77 22.90
N SER A 73 27.61 19.01 21.85
CA SER A 73 27.11 19.01 20.46
C SER A 73 26.46 17.66 20.10
N ALA A 74 27.11 16.55 20.43
CA ALA A 74 26.57 15.20 20.17
C ALA A 74 25.24 14.93 20.93
N VAL A 75 25.13 15.39 22.17
CA VAL A 75 23.88 15.28 22.95
C VAL A 75 22.75 16.05 22.29
N PHE A 76 22.99 17.30 21.88
CA PHE A 76 21.94 18.08 21.18
C PHE A 76 21.58 17.50 19.81
N GLN A 77 22.54 16.94 19.09
CA GLN A 77 22.27 16.23 17.85
C GLN A 77 21.37 15.00 18.08
N TRP A 78 21.64 14.24 19.14
CA TRP A 78 20.80 13.10 19.52
C TRP A 78 19.37 13.53 19.87
N ILE A 79 19.20 14.59 20.68
CA ILE A 79 17.89 15.12 21.04
C ILE A 79 17.15 15.63 19.79
N MET A 80 17.85 16.34 18.89
CA MET A 80 17.28 16.80 17.60
C MET A 80 16.73 15.62 16.79
N THR A 81 17.56 14.57 16.64
CA THR A 81 17.17 13.36 15.89
C THR A 81 15.97 12.65 16.55
N TYR A 82 15.96 12.55 17.88
CA TYR A 82 14.85 12.00 18.63
C TYR A 82 13.55 12.79 18.39
N CYS A 83 13.60 14.12 18.47
CA CYS A 83 12.44 14.98 18.22
C CYS A 83 11.94 14.86 16.78
N THR A 84 12.83 14.85 15.80
CA THR A 84 12.47 14.67 14.37
C THR A 84 11.82 13.33 14.13
N ASN A 85 12.38 12.25 14.69
CA ASN A 85 11.81 10.90 14.60
C ASN A 85 10.41 10.84 15.22
N GLN A 86 10.22 11.42 16.43
CA GLN A 86 8.91 11.41 17.08
C GLN A 86 7.85 12.17 16.26
N ALA A 87 8.21 13.33 15.70
CA ALA A 87 7.30 14.09 14.84
C ALA A 87 6.91 13.30 13.60
N THR A 88 7.90 12.71 12.91
CA THR A 88 7.69 11.97 11.66
C THR A 88 6.88 10.70 11.90
N TYR A 89 7.33 9.81 12.80
CA TYR A 89 6.66 8.51 12.97
C TYR A 89 5.24 8.62 13.53
N ARG A 90 4.97 9.62 14.38
CA ARG A 90 3.59 9.88 14.85
C ARG A 90 2.71 10.40 13.71
N THR A 91 3.21 11.29 12.87
CA THR A 91 2.47 11.78 11.70
C THR A 91 2.17 10.63 10.73
N VAL A 92 3.14 9.77 10.47
CA VAL A 92 3.00 8.60 9.58
C VAL A 92 2.04 7.57 10.15
N ARG A 93 2.09 7.31 11.46
CA ARG A 93 1.12 6.46 12.15
C ARG A 93 -0.31 6.95 11.92
N ASP A 94 -0.56 8.24 12.13
CA ASP A 94 -1.90 8.82 11.98
C ASP A 94 -2.37 8.79 10.52
N LEU A 95 -1.46 8.99 9.57
CA LEU A 95 -1.75 8.81 8.13
C LEU A 95 -2.12 7.37 7.80
N ARG A 96 -1.37 6.39 8.33
CA ARG A 96 -1.62 4.96 8.08
C ARG A 96 -2.95 4.51 8.67
N ILE A 97 -3.28 4.94 9.90
CA ILE A 97 -4.57 4.64 10.52
C ILE A 97 -5.71 5.18 9.65
N LYS A 98 -5.64 6.45 9.24
CA LYS A 98 -6.68 7.05 8.39
C LYS A 98 -6.78 6.42 7.01
N ALA A 99 -5.66 6.02 6.42
CA ALA A 99 -5.66 5.31 5.14
C ALA A 99 -6.36 3.95 5.26
N TYR A 100 -6.07 3.20 6.31
CA TYR A 100 -6.70 1.90 6.57
C TYR A 100 -8.20 2.04 6.88
N GLU A 101 -8.57 2.98 7.75
CA GLU A 101 -9.98 3.29 8.04
C GLU A 101 -10.75 3.68 6.76
N LYS A 102 -10.10 4.45 5.89
CA LYS A 102 -10.69 4.87 4.62
C LYS A 102 -10.92 3.70 3.67
N VAL A 103 -9.93 2.81 3.52
CA VAL A 103 -10.06 1.61 2.67
C VAL A 103 -11.25 0.76 3.12
N ASN A 104 -11.47 0.62 4.43
CA ASN A 104 -12.61 -0.14 4.97
C ASN A 104 -13.98 0.53 4.73
N ARG A 105 -14.01 1.81 4.35
CA ARG A 105 -15.24 2.58 4.08
C ARG A 105 -15.44 2.86 2.59
N LEU A 106 -14.51 2.46 1.75
CA LEU A 106 -14.65 2.65 0.31
C LEU A 106 -15.71 1.71 -0.26
N PRO A 107 -16.48 2.18 -1.26
CA PRO A 107 -17.43 1.32 -1.95
C PRO A 107 -16.69 0.19 -2.69
N LEU A 108 -17.32 -0.98 -2.78
CA LEU A 108 -16.73 -2.15 -3.45
C LEU A 108 -16.40 -1.85 -4.92
N LYS A 109 -17.18 -0.98 -5.56
CA LYS A 109 -16.91 -0.48 -6.92
C LYS A 109 -15.50 0.12 -7.08
N TYR A 110 -14.99 0.81 -6.06
CA TYR A 110 -13.64 1.35 -6.09
C TYR A 110 -12.59 0.24 -5.92
N ILE A 111 -12.83 -0.69 -5.00
CA ILE A 111 -11.93 -1.81 -4.71
C ILE A 111 -11.81 -2.73 -5.93
N ASP A 112 -12.93 -3.13 -6.53
CA ASP A 112 -12.97 -3.99 -7.72
C ASP A 112 -12.41 -3.29 -8.99
N GLY A 113 -12.44 -1.95 -9.01
CA GLY A 113 -11.88 -1.14 -10.10
C GLY A 113 -10.36 -0.99 -10.07
N HIS A 114 -9.70 -1.43 -8.99
CA HIS A 114 -8.25 -1.28 -8.79
C HIS A 114 -7.59 -2.64 -8.46
N ALA A 115 -6.35 -2.81 -8.89
CA ALA A 115 -5.59 -3.99 -8.49
C ALA A 115 -5.38 -3.99 -6.96
N HIS A 116 -5.67 -5.11 -6.29
CA HIS A 116 -5.54 -5.24 -4.82
C HIS A 116 -4.13 -4.89 -4.35
N GLY A 117 -3.10 -5.32 -5.10
CA GLY A 117 -1.71 -4.99 -4.82
C GLY A 117 -1.40 -3.48 -4.88
N ASP A 118 -2.07 -2.71 -5.75
CA ASP A 118 -1.93 -1.26 -5.81
C ASP A 118 -2.49 -0.59 -4.55
N LEU A 119 -3.67 -1.01 -4.09
CA LEU A 119 -4.29 -0.48 -2.85
C LEU A 119 -3.43 -0.79 -1.63
N VAL A 120 -2.93 -2.02 -1.51
CA VAL A 120 -2.01 -2.42 -0.43
C VAL A 120 -0.73 -1.58 -0.49
N SER A 121 -0.14 -1.41 -1.69
CA SER A 121 1.07 -0.61 -1.89
C SER A 121 0.87 0.86 -1.49
N ARG A 122 -0.31 1.45 -1.74
CA ARG A 122 -0.63 2.83 -1.32
C ARG A 122 -0.69 2.99 0.19
N VAL A 123 -1.20 1.99 0.93
CA VAL A 123 -1.31 2.04 2.39
C VAL A 123 0.02 1.70 3.09
N VAL A 124 0.84 0.83 2.50
CA VAL A 124 2.10 0.37 3.09
C VAL A 124 3.28 1.16 2.51
N ASN A 125 3.61 0.94 1.23
CA ASN A 125 4.83 1.46 0.62
C ASN A 125 4.80 2.98 0.43
N ASP A 126 3.67 3.56 -0.01
CA ASP A 126 3.58 5.00 -0.20
C ASP A 126 3.64 5.76 1.13
N VAL A 127 3.07 5.21 2.20
CA VAL A 127 3.17 5.79 3.55
C VAL A 127 4.61 5.74 4.06
N ASP A 128 5.36 4.65 3.77
CA ASP A 128 6.78 4.54 4.14
C ASP A 128 7.65 5.52 3.34
N GLN A 129 7.39 5.71 2.03
CA GLN A 129 8.07 6.74 1.23
C GLN A 129 7.81 8.16 1.74
N VAL A 130 6.59 8.44 2.20
CA VAL A 130 6.28 9.72 2.88
C VAL A 130 7.07 9.86 4.18
N SER A 131 7.19 8.79 4.97
CA SER A 131 8.01 8.75 6.19
C SER A 131 9.46 9.12 5.92
N ASP A 132 10.07 8.44 4.94
CA ASP A 132 11.49 8.64 4.59
C ASP A 132 11.74 10.07 4.08
N GLY A 133 10.87 10.56 3.20
CA GLY A 133 10.96 11.92 2.69
C GLY A 133 10.75 13.01 3.74
N LEU A 134 9.85 12.80 4.69
CA LEU A 134 9.67 13.71 5.82
C LEU A 134 10.88 13.70 6.75
N LEU A 135 11.37 12.52 7.12
CA LEU A 135 12.50 12.38 8.02
C LEU A 135 13.76 13.03 7.45
N GLN A 136 14.10 12.69 6.21
CA GLN A 136 15.27 13.26 5.55
C GLN A 136 15.06 14.74 5.22
N GLY A 137 13.88 15.11 4.68
CA GLY A 137 13.57 16.48 4.31
C GLY A 137 13.63 17.44 5.49
N ILE A 138 13.03 17.10 6.62
CA ILE A 138 13.03 17.94 7.83
C ILE A 138 14.45 18.03 8.42
N THR A 139 15.13 16.90 8.56
CA THR A 139 16.48 16.87 9.10
C THR A 139 17.43 17.70 8.27
N GLN A 140 17.45 17.52 6.95
CA GLN A 140 18.33 18.25 6.06
C GLN A 140 17.97 19.73 5.92
N LEU A 141 16.69 20.07 5.97
CA LEU A 141 16.27 21.47 5.99
C LEU A 141 16.80 22.19 7.22
N PHE A 142 16.64 21.58 8.41
CA PHE A 142 17.08 22.18 9.66
C PHE A 142 18.60 22.26 9.72
N THR A 143 19.30 21.13 9.47
CA THR A 143 20.76 21.11 9.54
C THR A 143 21.39 21.90 8.40
N GLY A 144 20.92 21.78 7.18
CA GLY A 144 21.49 22.44 6.01
C GLY A 144 21.37 23.96 6.06
N VAL A 145 20.17 24.48 6.35
CA VAL A 145 19.96 25.94 6.42
C VAL A 145 20.77 26.55 7.58
N VAL A 146 20.70 25.94 8.77
CA VAL A 146 21.44 26.44 9.94
C VAL A 146 22.95 26.35 9.73
N THR A 147 23.44 25.27 9.07
CA THR A 147 24.88 25.14 8.74
C THR A 147 25.31 26.24 7.76
N ILE A 148 24.58 26.47 6.68
CA ILE A 148 24.94 27.51 5.69
C ILE A 148 24.97 28.87 6.35
N VAL A 149 23.90 29.27 7.05
CA VAL A 149 23.80 30.59 7.70
C VAL A 149 24.85 30.71 8.82
N GLY A 150 24.95 29.70 9.69
CA GLY A 150 25.90 29.69 10.78
C GLY A 150 27.34 29.77 10.30
N THR A 151 27.72 28.94 9.28
CA THR A 151 29.08 28.96 8.73
C THR A 151 29.42 30.32 8.14
N LEU A 152 28.50 30.94 7.39
CA LEU A 152 28.71 32.30 6.85
C LEU A 152 28.93 33.32 7.95
N LEU A 153 28.14 33.28 9.03
CA LEU A 153 28.31 34.20 10.16
C LEU A 153 29.69 34.02 10.81
N PHE A 154 30.11 32.77 11.07
CA PHE A 154 31.42 32.51 11.67
C PHE A 154 32.58 32.90 10.73
N MET A 155 32.46 32.67 9.42
CA MET A 155 33.46 33.08 8.44
C MET A 155 33.60 34.61 8.37
N LEU A 156 32.49 35.35 8.42
CA LEU A 156 32.49 36.81 8.43
C LEU A 156 33.20 37.41 9.64
N THR A 157 33.16 36.74 10.79
CA THR A 157 33.86 37.20 12.00
C THR A 157 35.40 37.06 11.89
N ILE A 158 35.89 36.16 11.03
CA ILE A 158 37.34 35.94 10.86
C ILE A 158 37.84 36.85 9.72
N SER A 159 37.28 36.76 8.50
CA SER A 159 37.71 37.58 7.36
C SER A 159 36.57 37.72 6.34
N PRO A 160 36.00 38.92 6.18
CA PRO A 160 34.97 39.19 5.16
C PRO A 160 35.47 38.95 3.72
N VAL A 161 36.76 39.21 3.46
CA VAL A 161 37.38 39.08 2.12
C VAL A 161 37.41 37.61 1.69
N ILE A 162 37.91 36.72 2.56
CA ILE A 162 37.98 35.30 2.22
C ILE A 162 36.57 34.69 2.16
N THR A 163 35.65 35.17 3.01
CA THR A 163 34.24 34.76 2.96
C THR A 163 33.63 35.07 1.60
N LEU A 164 33.88 36.27 1.04
CA LEU A 164 33.39 36.64 -0.29
C LEU A 164 33.90 35.68 -1.37
N VAL A 165 35.19 35.30 -1.29
CA VAL A 165 35.80 34.36 -2.25
C VAL A 165 35.09 33.00 -2.19
N VAL A 166 34.86 32.44 -0.98
CA VAL A 166 34.16 31.17 -0.80
C VAL A 166 32.73 31.25 -1.35
N VAL A 167 32.00 32.32 -1.03
CA VAL A 167 30.61 32.53 -1.50
C VAL A 167 30.55 32.66 -3.03
N CYS A 168 31.53 33.30 -3.67
CA CYS A 168 31.57 33.44 -5.14
C CYS A 168 31.90 32.13 -5.86
N ILE A 169 32.76 31.28 -5.27
CA ILE A 169 33.17 30.02 -5.92
C ILE A 169 32.17 28.88 -5.66
N THR A 170 31.51 28.84 -4.51
CA THR A 170 30.60 27.73 -4.16
C THR A 170 29.43 27.50 -5.15
N PRO A 171 28.79 28.51 -5.76
CA PRO A 171 27.77 28.33 -6.79
C PRO A 171 28.27 27.48 -7.98
N LEU A 172 29.57 27.51 -8.29
CA LEU A 172 30.16 26.67 -9.33
C LEU A 172 29.98 25.18 -9.03
N SER A 173 30.07 24.76 -7.73
CA SER A 173 29.82 23.39 -7.31
C SER A 173 28.37 22.99 -7.59
N LEU A 174 27.39 23.87 -7.29
CA LEU A 174 25.99 23.63 -7.61
C LEU A 174 25.74 23.51 -9.11
N PHE A 175 26.35 24.40 -9.90
CA PHE A 175 26.20 24.36 -11.34
C PHE A 175 26.75 23.06 -11.94
N VAL A 176 27.93 22.62 -11.50
CA VAL A 176 28.55 21.37 -11.95
C VAL A 176 27.70 20.16 -11.50
N ALA A 177 27.23 20.13 -10.25
CA ALA A 177 26.38 19.07 -9.76
C ALA A 177 25.04 18.99 -10.52
N ALA A 178 24.39 20.14 -10.76
CA ALA A 178 23.14 20.21 -11.52
C ALA A 178 23.30 19.78 -12.99
N PHE A 179 24.43 20.14 -13.61
CA PHE A 179 24.75 19.75 -14.99
C PHE A 179 24.93 18.24 -15.10
N ILE A 180 25.69 17.63 -14.20
CA ILE A 180 25.90 16.17 -14.16
C ILE A 180 24.59 15.46 -13.87
N ALA A 181 23.80 15.93 -12.89
CA ALA A 181 22.49 15.37 -12.57
C ALA A 181 21.53 15.38 -13.76
N LYS A 182 21.55 16.47 -14.56
CA LYS A 182 20.72 16.58 -15.78
C LYS A 182 21.11 15.54 -16.84
N ILE A 183 22.42 15.30 -17.04
CA ILE A 183 22.90 14.28 -17.98
C ILE A 183 22.59 12.88 -17.48
N SER A 184 22.83 12.60 -16.20
CA SER A 184 22.63 11.30 -15.58
C SER A 184 21.14 10.92 -15.56
N ARG A 185 20.22 11.89 -15.36
CA ARG A 185 18.77 11.63 -15.28
C ARG A 185 18.23 10.88 -16.49
N ARG A 186 18.64 11.25 -17.70
CA ARG A 186 18.18 10.58 -18.93
C ARG A 186 18.67 9.14 -18.96
N ARG A 187 19.91 8.90 -18.58
CA ARG A 187 20.51 7.55 -18.57
C ARG A 187 19.90 6.63 -17.51
N PHE A 188 19.59 7.19 -16.34
CA PHE A 188 18.85 6.44 -15.32
C PHE A 188 17.43 6.09 -15.77
N PHE A 189 16.78 6.97 -16.53
CA PHE A 189 15.46 6.66 -17.09
C PHE A 189 15.54 5.49 -18.09
N ASP A 190 16.54 5.49 -18.99
CA ASP A 190 16.77 4.39 -19.92
C ASP A 190 17.05 3.07 -19.18
N GLN A 191 17.91 3.10 -18.17
CA GLN A 191 18.19 1.95 -17.30
C GLN A 191 16.93 1.43 -16.60
N GLN A 192 16.12 2.32 -16.04
CA GLN A 192 14.89 1.95 -15.34
C GLN A 192 13.86 1.32 -16.28
N ALA A 193 13.78 1.80 -17.52
CA ALA A 193 12.91 1.22 -18.53
C ALA A 193 13.33 -0.24 -18.87
N CYS A 194 14.64 -0.47 -19.11
CA CYS A 194 15.15 -1.83 -19.34
C CYS A 194 14.98 -2.74 -18.12
N GLN A 195 15.15 -2.20 -16.92
CA GLN A 195 14.92 -2.95 -15.66
C GLN A 195 13.46 -3.37 -15.53
N GLY A 196 12.52 -2.49 -15.87
CA GLY A 196 11.09 -2.80 -15.86
C GLY A 196 10.73 -3.88 -16.88
N GLU A 197 11.29 -3.82 -18.11
CA GLU A 197 11.10 -4.84 -19.14
C GLU A 197 11.63 -6.21 -18.70
N LEU A 198 12.82 -6.24 -18.09
CA LEU A 198 13.42 -7.47 -17.56
C LEU A 198 12.59 -8.07 -16.42
N SER A 199 12.13 -7.23 -15.49
CA SER A 199 11.28 -7.67 -14.38
C SER A 199 9.96 -8.25 -14.88
N GLY A 200 9.33 -7.62 -15.88
CA GLY A 200 8.11 -8.13 -16.51
C GLY A 200 8.31 -9.49 -17.17
N LEU A 201 9.42 -9.68 -17.91
CA LEU A 201 9.75 -10.97 -18.50
C LEU A 201 9.94 -12.05 -17.44
N ILE A 202 10.67 -11.75 -16.35
CA ILE A 202 10.92 -12.72 -15.28
C ILE A 202 9.59 -13.10 -14.61
N GLU A 203 8.73 -12.13 -14.30
CA GLU A 203 7.41 -12.38 -13.71
C GLU A 203 6.54 -13.27 -14.59
N GLU A 204 6.51 -12.98 -15.92
CA GLU A 204 5.77 -13.78 -16.90
C GLU A 204 6.30 -15.22 -16.98
N MET A 205 7.62 -15.40 -17.10
CA MET A 205 8.24 -16.73 -17.23
C MET A 205 8.11 -17.54 -15.94
N VAL A 206 8.28 -16.92 -14.77
CA VAL A 206 8.16 -17.61 -13.47
C VAL A 206 6.70 -17.99 -13.20
N SER A 207 5.75 -17.10 -13.45
CA SER A 207 4.32 -17.37 -13.29
C SER A 207 3.86 -18.47 -14.26
N GLY A 208 4.37 -18.46 -15.50
CA GLY A 208 4.07 -19.43 -16.55
C GLY A 208 5.02 -20.64 -16.60
N ILE A 209 5.85 -20.91 -15.57
CA ILE A 209 6.97 -21.88 -15.65
C ILE A 209 6.54 -23.29 -16.10
N LYS A 210 5.35 -23.74 -15.71
CA LYS A 210 4.80 -25.03 -16.14
C LYS A 210 4.56 -25.07 -17.64
N THR A 211 4.05 -23.97 -18.19
CA THR A 211 3.81 -23.81 -19.64
C THR A 211 5.12 -23.70 -20.39
N VAL A 212 6.06 -22.89 -19.90
CA VAL A 212 7.42 -22.76 -20.46
C VAL A 212 8.06 -24.13 -20.60
N ARG A 213 8.02 -24.96 -19.54
CA ARG A 213 8.57 -26.33 -19.57
C ARG A 213 7.79 -27.29 -20.47
N ALA A 214 6.45 -27.21 -20.46
CA ALA A 214 5.61 -28.11 -21.29
C ALA A 214 5.82 -27.91 -22.79
N PHE A 215 6.14 -26.68 -23.20
CA PHE A 215 6.38 -26.33 -24.60
C PHE A 215 7.87 -26.20 -24.98
N HIS A 216 8.79 -26.57 -24.06
CA HIS A 216 10.24 -26.47 -24.27
C HIS A 216 10.69 -25.07 -24.72
N TYR A 217 10.12 -24.03 -24.09
CA TYR A 217 10.35 -22.63 -24.46
C TYR A 217 11.57 -22.02 -23.75
N GLU A 218 12.28 -22.79 -22.89
CA GLU A 218 13.37 -22.32 -22.02
C GLU A 218 14.46 -21.57 -22.79
N ASN A 219 14.98 -22.19 -23.85
CA ASN A 219 16.06 -21.60 -24.67
C ASN A 219 15.63 -20.25 -25.28
N ARG A 220 14.35 -20.13 -25.66
CA ARG A 220 13.84 -18.90 -26.27
C ARG A 220 13.64 -17.82 -25.23
N ALA A 221 13.17 -18.18 -24.04
CA ALA A 221 13.06 -17.28 -22.89
C ALA A 221 14.44 -16.76 -22.46
N GLU A 222 15.47 -17.65 -22.44
CA GLU A 222 16.85 -17.32 -22.11
C GLU A 222 17.46 -16.34 -23.13
N ASN A 223 17.27 -16.58 -24.42
CA ASN A 223 17.73 -15.65 -25.46
C ASN A 223 17.09 -14.26 -25.31
N THR A 224 15.78 -14.20 -25.05
CA THR A 224 15.08 -12.92 -24.82
C THR A 224 15.60 -12.23 -23.55
N PHE A 225 15.84 -13.00 -22.48
CA PHE A 225 16.45 -12.51 -21.26
C PHE A 225 17.82 -11.91 -21.53
N ASP A 226 18.68 -12.59 -22.27
CA ASP A 226 20.03 -12.16 -22.58
C ASP A 226 20.04 -10.87 -23.41
N GLU A 227 19.13 -10.71 -24.38
CA GLU A 227 18.98 -9.48 -25.15
C GLU A 227 18.59 -8.28 -24.26
N ILE A 228 17.60 -8.47 -23.38
CA ILE A 228 17.16 -7.40 -22.46
C ILE A 228 18.27 -7.10 -21.46
N ASN A 229 18.92 -8.13 -20.92
CA ASN A 229 20.00 -8.00 -19.94
C ASN A 229 21.22 -7.29 -20.54
N ALA A 230 21.57 -7.56 -21.80
CA ALA A 230 22.64 -6.83 -22.50
C ALA A 230 22.31 -5.33 -22.65
N ARG A 231 21.06 -5.01 -23.01
CA ARG A 231 20.60 -3.59 -23.07
C ARG A 231 20.61 -2.93 -21.69
N LEU A 232 20.19 -3.67 -20.64
CA LEU A 232 20.23 -3.19 -19.26
C LEU A 232 21.66 -2.93 -18.80
N TYR A 233 22.61 -3.84 -19.14
CA TYR A 233 24.02 -3.66 -18.84
C TYR A 233 24.57 -2.36 -19.47
N GLU A 234 24.37 -2.15 -20.78
CA GLU A 234 24.85 -0.94 -21.44
C GLU A 234 24.21 0.34 -20.87
N ALA A 235 22.90 0.33 -20.62
CA ALA A 235 22.18 1.45 -20.04
C ALA A 235 22.69 1.74 -18.61
N GLY A 236 22.89 0.68 -17.82
CA GLY A 236 23.39 0.73 -16.45
C GLY A 236 24.82 1.25 -16.38
N GLU A 237 25.73 0.75 -17.23
CA GLU A 237 27.10 1.23 -17.33
C GLU A 237 27.16 2.73 -17.62
N LYS A 238 26.42 3.18 -18.64
CA LYS A 238 26.36 4.62 -19.01
C LYS A 238 25.75 5.49 -17.91
N ALA A 239 24.70 4.99 -17.25
CA ALA A 239 24.06 5.69 -16.13
C ALA A 239 25.02 5.81 -14.94
N GLN A 240 25.65 4.69 -14.56
CA GLN A 240 26.58 4.63 -13.43
C GLN A 240 27.85 5.45 -13.69
N PHE A 241 28.41 5.38 -14.90
CA PHE A 241 29.55 6.21 -15.30
C PHE A 241 29.25 7.70 -15.15
N ASN A 242 28.13 8.18 -15.74
CA ASN A 242 27.76 9.57 -15.63
C ASN A 242 27.50 10.02 -14.19
N SER A 243 26.84 9.16 -13.40
CA SER A 243 26.59 9.45 -11.98
C SER A 243 27.88 9.50 -11.16
N SER A 244 28.81 8.60 -11.46
CA SER A 244 30.10 8.52 -10.74
C SER A 244 30.98 9.76 -10.93
N LEU A 245 30.77 10.55 -12.00
CA LEU A 245 31.47 11.81 -12.23
C LEU A 245 31.05 12.91 -11.23
N SER A 246 29.91 12.76 -10.56
CA SER A 246 29.40 13.78 -9.63
C SER A 246 30.36 14.03 -8.45
N ASN A 247 30.80 12.96 -7.79
CA ASN A 247 31.68 13.05 -6.62
C ASN A 247 33.07 13.62 -6.96
N PRO A 248 33.81 13.13 -7.99
CA PRO A 248 35.09 13.72 -8.37
C PRO A 248 34.99 15.18 -8.79
N SER A 249 33.95 15.54 -9.55
CA SER A 249 33.76 16.90 -10.02
C SER A 249 33.45 17.88 -8.89
N THR A 250 32.58 17.50 -7.95
CA THR A 250 32.32 18.34 -6.77
C THR A 250 33.53 18.43 -5.85
N ARG A 251 34.31 17.34 -5.67
CA ARG A 251 35.59 17.37 -4.95
C ARG A 251 36.60 18.27 -5.61
N PHE A 252 36.69 18.28 -6.95
CA PHE A 252 37.57 19.18 -7.68
C PHE A 252 37.21 20.65 -7.44
N VAL A 253 35.93 21.03 -7.52
CA VAL A 253 35.49 22.38 -7.20
C VAL A 253 35.77 22.75 -5.75
N ASN A 254 35.48 21.83 -4.81
CA ASN A 254 35.82 22.03 -3.40
C ASN A 254 37.35 22.19 -3.19
N GLY A 255 38.14 21.47 -3.97
CA GLY A 255 39.60 21.66 -4.01
C GLY A 255 40.03 23.04 -4.45
N ILE A 256 39.33 23.61 -5.45
CA ILE A 256 39.57 25.02 -5.89
C ILE A 256 39.21 25.98 -4.74
N VAL A 257 38.07 25.80 -4.07
CA VAL A 257 37.69 26.62 -2.90
C VAL A 257 38.76 26.53 -1.82
N TYR A 258 39.17 25.30 -1.47
CA TYR A 258 40.17 25.05 -0.43
C TYR A 258 41.52 25.69 -0.76
N THR A 259 42.00 25.52 -2.00
CA THR A 259 43.26 26.13 -2.48
C THR A 259 43.18 27.65 -2.49
N SER A 260 42.05 28.22 -2.95
CA SER A 260 41.86 29.68 -2.94
C SER A 260 41.91 30.27 -1.54
N VAL A 261 41.23 29.60 -0.59
CA VAL A 261 41.27 30.00 0.84
C VAL A 261 42.67 29.90 1.40
N ALA A 262 43.39 28.81 1.11
CA ALA A 262 44.77 28.61 1.59
C ALA A 262 45.71 29.68 1.04
N VAL A 263 45.70 29.94 -0.26
CA VAL A 263 46.56 30.90 -0.92
C VAL A 263 46.26 32.35 -0.47
N ILE A 264 45.00 32.75 -0.48
CA ILE A 264 44.61 34.11 -0.06
C ILE A 264 44.86 34.29 1.44
N GLY A 265 44.54 33.26 2.26
CA GLY A 265 44.82 33.25 3.68
C GLY A 265 46.32 33.38 4.01
N ALA A 266 47.18 32.67 3.26
CA ALA A 266 48.64 32.78 3.41
C ALA A 266 49.14 34.16 3.02
N ILE A 267 48.64 34.75 1.93
CA ILE A 267 48.96 36.12 1.52
C ILE A 267 48.57 37.12 2.60
N CYS A 268 47.36 37.00 3.15
CA CYS A 268 46.89 37.86 4.24
C CYS A 268 47.74 37.72 5.50
N ALA A 269 48.19 36.50 5.83
CA ALA A 269 49.05 36.27 6.98
C ALA A 269 50.47 36.85 6.84
N ILE A 270 51.04 36.82 5.60
CA ILE A 270 52.39 37.31 5.31
C ILE A 270 52.36 38.85 5.16
N THR A 271 51.38 39.40 4.43
CA THR A 271 51.34 40.84 4.10
C THR A 271 50.65 41.69 5.17
N GLY A 272 49.88 41.06 6.08
CA GLY A 272 49.08 41.74 7.08
C GLY A 272 47.85 42.49 6.49
N ALA A 273 47.61 42.42 5.18
CA ALA A 273 46.53 43.13 4.50
C ALA A 273 45.62 42.15 3.69
N PRO A 274 44.32 42.39 3.62
CA PRO A 274 43.51 43.44 4.29
C PRO A 274 43.20 43.11 5.77
N THR A 275 43.49 41.89 6.25
CA THR A 275 43.33 41.45 7.63
C THR A 275 44.53 40.59 8.02
N GLN A 276 45.14 40.87 9.18
CA GLN A 276 46.18 40.02 9.71
C GLN A 276 45.58 38.72 10.22
N LEU A 277 45.95 37.57 9.64
CA LEU A 277 45.46 36.27 9.99
C LEU A 277 46.54 35.40 10.62
N SER A 278 46.17 34.69 11.71
CA SER A 278 46.99 33.62 12.27
C SER A 278 46.90 32.32 11.46
N VAL A 279 47.87 31.43 11.63
CA VAL A 279 47.84 30.08 11.01
C VAL A 279 46.61 29.30 11.50
N GLY A 280 46.27 29.44 12.80
CA GLY A 280 45.09 28.82 13.38
C GLY A 280 43.79 29.36 12.79
N GLN A 281 43.70 30.66 12.50
CA GLN A 281 42.54 31.24 11.81
C GLN A 281 42.38 30.74 10.38
N ILE A 282 43.48 30.56 9.64
CA ILE A 282 43.46 29.94 8.30
C ILE A 282 42.97 28.51 8.39
N THR A 283 43.46 27.73 9.37
CA THR A 283 43.02 26.34 9.61
C THR A 283 41.50 26.28 9.91
N SER A 284 41.00 27.17 10.75
CA SER A 284 39.55 27.29 11.04
C SER A 284 38.75 27.61 9.78
N PHE A 285 39.28 28.52 8.95
CA PHE A 285 38.62 28.94 7.72
C PHE A 285 38.52 27.79 6.67
N LEU A 286 39.56 26.99 6.55
CA LEU A 286 39.59 25.80 5.70
C LEU A 286 38.54 24.76 6.16
N ALA A 287 38.38 24.57 7.47
CA ALA A 287 37.33 23.73 8.03
C ALA A 287 35.92 24.27 7.69
N TYR A 288 35.71 25.58 7.82
CA TYR A 288 34.46 26.22 7.45
C TYR A 288 34.14 26.14 5.97
N ALA A 289 35.13 26.30 5.09
CA ALA A 289 34.93 26.13 3.65
C ALA A 289 34.37 24.73 3.31
N ASN A 290 34.90 23.69 3.97
CA ASN A 290 34.36 22.33 3.82
C ASN A 290 32.95 22.18 4.38
N GLN A 291 32.68 22.73 5.57
CA GLN A 291 31.34 22.66 6.18
C GLN A 291 30.29 23.43 5.40
N TYR A 292 30.66 24.58 4.82
CA TYR A 292 29.78 25.41 3.98
C TYR A 292 29.37 24.70 2.69
N THR A 293 30.28 23.96 2.05
CA THR A 293 30.01 23.28 0.78
C THR A 293 29.22 21.99 0.94
N LYS A 294 29.25 21.35 2.12
CA LYS A 294 28.60 20.06 2.38
C LYS A 294 27.09 20.04 2.11
N PRO A 295 26.25 20.96 2.62
CA PRO A 295 24.82 20.97 2.36
C PRO A 295 24.47 21.09 0.87
N PHE A 296 25.28 21.83 0.08
CA PHE A 296 25.05 21.98 -1.35
C PHE A 296 25.26 20.66 -2.13
N ASN A 297 26.18 19.82 -1.70
CA ASN A 297 26.41 18.51 -2.30
C ASN A 297 25.26 17.52 -1.98
N GLU A 298 24.58 17.68 -0.85
CA GLU A 298 23.49 16.83 -0.39
C GLU A 298 22.13 17.23 -0.97
N VAL A 299 21.97 18.45 -1.44
CA VAL A 299 20.69 19.02 -1.95
C VAL A 299 20.03 18.12 -3.01
N THR A 300 20.80 17.59 -3.96
CA THR A 300 20.24 16.79 -5.07
C THR A 300 19.56 15.50 -4.57
N ALA A 301 20.20 14.80 -3.64
CA ALA A 301 19.67 13.57 -3.06
C ALA A 301 18.39 13.86 -2.25
N VAL A 302 18.41 14.91 -1.44
CA VAL A 302 17.27 15.34 -0.63
C VAL A 302 16.09 15.78 -1.50
N LEU A 303 16.32 16.54 -2.56
CA LEU A 303 15.27 16.94 -3.49
C LEU A 303 14.60 15.73 -4.16
N THR A 304 15.38 14.73 -4.57
CA THR A 304 14.84 13.51 -5.15
C THR A 304 13.96 12.77 -4.15
N GLN A 305 14.41 12.61 -2.91
CA GLN A 305 13.66 11.95 -1.84
C GLN A 305 12.34 12.68 -1.53
N ILE A 306 12.40 14.02 -1.45
CA ILE A 306 11.21 14.85 -1.23
C ILE A 306 10.23 14.72 -2.41
N GLN A 307 10.71 14.70 -3.67
CA GLN A 307 9.85 14.52 -4.84
C GLN A 307 9.16 13.15 -4.83
N THR A 308 9.87 12.09 -4.49
CA THR A 308 9.31 10.74 -4.34
C THR A 308 8.24 10.72 -3.24
N ALA A 309 8.53 11.30 -2.08
CA ALA A 309 7.58 11.40 -0.98
C ALA A 309 6.31 12.19 -1.36
N PHE A 310 6.45 13.27 -2.13
CA PHE A 310 5.28 14.03 -2.62
C PHE A 310 4.45 13.24 -3.63
N ALA A 311 5.09 12.48 -4.52
CA ALA A 311 4.38 11.62 -5.46
C ALA A 311 3.60 10.52 -4.72
N SER A 312 4.21 9.86 -3.75
CA SER A 312 3.57 8.86 -2.89
C SER A 312 2.45 9.46 -2.02
N ALA A 313 2.68 10.64 -1.42
CA ALA A 313 1.64 11.34 -0.68
C ALA A 313 0.44 11.71 -1.56
N ARG A 314 0.66 12.07 -2.82
CA ARG A 314 -0.42 12.36 -3.75
C ARG A 314 -1.28 11.13 -4.01
N ARG A 315 -0.68 9.97 -4.31
CA ARG A 315 -1.41 8.71 -4.50
C ARG A 315 -2.19 8.29 -3.24
N LEU A 316 -1.57 8.44 -2.06
CA LEU A 316 -2.24 8.19 -0.79
C LEU A 316 -3.45 9.12 -0.58
N PHE A 317 -3.30 10.41 -0.90
CA PHE A 317 -4.39 11.37 -0.77
C PHE A 317 -5.50 11.18 -1.80
N GLU A 318 -5.23 10.60 -2.95
CA GLU A 318 -6.26 10.17 -3.91
C GLU A 318 -7.19 9.13 -3.27
N VAL A 319 -6.65 8.15 -2.54
CA VAL A 319 -7.45 7.17 -1.79
C VAL A 319 -8.23 7.84 -0.66
N LEU A 320 -7.59 8.76 0.10
CA LEU A 320 -8.23 9.44 1.22
C LEU A 320 -9.36 10.41 0.79
N ASP A 321 -9.30 10.91 -0.44
CA ASP A 321 -10.27 11.86 -1.00
C ASP A 321 -11.41 11.17 -1.75
N GLU A 322 -11.31 9.86 -1.98
CA GLU A 322 -12.35 9.09 -2.66
C GLU A 322 -13.66 9.14 -1.86
N GLU A 323 -14.78 9.09 -2.56
CA GLU A 323 -16.09 9.09 -1.92
C GLU A 323 -16.30 7.80 -1.12
N GLU A 324 -16.78 7.92 0.09
CA GLU A 324 -17.16 6.77 0.92
C GLU A 324 -18.49 6.20 0.45
N GLU A 325 -18.80 4.97 0.87
CA GLU A 325 -20.15 4.44 0.68
C GLU A 325 -21.18 5.48 1.15
N PRO A 326 -22.30 5.66 0.41
CA PRO A 326 -23.37 6.58 0.81
C PRO A 326 -23.77 6.35 2.27
N ALA A 327 -23.96 7.44 3.01
CA ALA A 327 -24.39 7.35 4.40
C ALA A 327 -25.69 6.54 4.52
N GLU A 328 -25.80 5.79 5.58
CA GLU A 328 -27.03 5.06 5.87
C GLU A 328 -28.16 6.04 6.20
N PRO A 329 -29.44 5.70 5.84
CA PRO A 329 -30.56 6.58 6.14
C PRO A 329 -30.73 6.77 7.64
N GLU A 330 -30.97 8.01 8.07
CA GLU A 330 -31.18 8.34 9.50
C GLU A 330 -32.35 7.58 10.15
N ASN A 331 -33.37 7.23 9.34
CA ASN A 331 -34.54 6.45 9.74
C ASN A 331 -34.49 5.03 9.15
N ALA A 332 -33.33 4.36 9.20
CA ALA A 332 -33.19 3.01 8.69
C ALA A 332 -34.18 2.05 9.35
N GLN A 333 -34.93 1.33 8.53
CA GLN A 333 -35.87 0.33 9.00
C GLN A 333 -35.12 -0.96 9.35
N GLN A 334 -35.52 -1.60 10.44
CA GLN A 334 -35.15 -2.99 10.70
C GLN A 334 -36.21 -3.89 10.09
N VAL A 335 -35.79 -4.81 9.23
CA VAL A 335 -36.70 -5.83 8.70
C VAL A 335 -37.00 -6.82 9.82
N GLN A 336 -38.26 -6.81 10.28
CA GLN A 336 -38.74 -7.75 11.30
C GLN A 336 -39.57 -8.85 10.62
N GLY A 337 -39.47 -10.07 11.09
CA GLY A 337 -40.25 -11.21 10.61
C GLY A 337 -39.46 -12.52 10.63
N SER A 338 -40.16 -13.63 10.46
CA SER A 338 -39.59 -14.97 10.29
C SER A 338 -39.53 -15.39 8.82
N ASP A 339 -40.40 -14.82 7.99
CA ASP A 339 -40.58 -15.18 6.58
C ASP A 339 -40.08 -14.05 5.69
N TYR A 340 -38.99 -14.28 4.97
CA TYR A 340 -38.34 -13.27 4.15
C TYR A 340 -38.55 -13.56 2.66
N SER A 341 -39.28 -12.65 2.00
CA SER A 341 -39.45 -12.61 0.53
C SER A 341 -38.49 -11.57 -0.07
N VAL A 342 -38.05 -11.81 -1.29
CA VAL A 342 -37.20 -10.87 -2.04
C VAL A 342 -37.86 -10.57 -3.39
N THR A 343 -38.08 -9.29 -3.69
CA THR A 343 -38.65 -8.86 -4.97
C THR A 343 -37.76 -7.87 -5.69
N PHE A 344 -37.56 -8.10 -6.97
CA PHE A 344 -36.94 -7.13 -7.90
C PHE A 344 -38.05 -6.56 -8.76
N HIS A 345 -38.04 -5.25 -8.95
CA HIS A 345 -39.00 -4.56 -9.80
C HIS A 345 -38.25 -3.65 -10.78
N ASP A 346 -38.30 -4.00 -12.05
CA ASP A 346 -37.71 -3.26 -13.18
C ASP A 346 -36.22 -2.87 -12.92
N VAL A 347 -35.43 -3.83 -12.41
CA VAL A 347 -34.05 -3.55 -12.01
C VAL A 347 -33.13 -3.54 -13.21
N SER A 348 -32.42 -2.43 -13.39
CA SER A 348 -31.31 -2.31 -14.36
C SER A 348 -30.03 -1.90 -13.66
N PHE A 349 -28.90 -2.43 -14.17
CA PHE A 349 -27.60 -2.18 -13.57
C PHE A 349 -26.44 -2.32 -14.56
N SER A 350 -25.39 -1.52 -14.34
CA SER A 350 -24.14 -1.51 -15.11
C SER A 350 -22.94 -1.24 -14.23
N TYR A 351 -21.88 -2.05 -14.33
CA TYR A 351 -20.60 -1.75 -13.65
C TYR A 351 -19.89 -0.52 -14.24
N ARG A 352 -20.06 -0.28 -15.54
CA ARG A 352 -19.45 0.85 -16.26
C ARG A 352 -20.54 1.66 -16.96
N PRO A 353 -20.44 2.99 -16.97
CA PRO A 353 -21.32 3.82 -17.79
C PRO A 353 -21.28 3.32 -19.24
N ASN A 354 -22.41 3.24 -19.90
CA ASN A 354 -22.60 2.80 -21.29
C ASN A 354 -22.49 1.29 -21.58
N THR A 355 -22.34 0.43 -20.57
CA THR A 355 -22.33 -1.04 -20.79
C THR A 355 -23.48 -1.67 -20.00
N LYS A 356 -24.67 -1.73 -20.57
CA LYS A 356 -25.83 -2.34 -19.90
C LYS A 356 -25.56 -3.82 -19.64
N LEU A 357 -25.54 -4.23 -18.36
CA LEU A 357 -25.34 -5.61 -17.96
C LEU A 357 -26.64 -6.30 -17.56
N LEU A 358 -27.45 -5.65 -16.71
CA LEU A 358 -28.80 -6.12 -16.37
C LEU A 358 -29.83 -5.13 -16.88
N GLN A 359 -30.94 -5.63 -17.43
CA GLN A 359 -32.00 -4.80 -18.03
C GLN A 359 -33.37 -5.35 -17.64
N GLU A 360 -34.19 -4.50 -16.98
CA GLU A 360 -35.57 -4.78 -16.69
C GLU A 360 -35.77 -6.15 -16.01
N ILE A 361 -35.02 -6.39 -14.92
CA ILE A 361 -35.06 -7.65 -14.16
C ILE A 361 -36.21 -7.59 -13.17
N ASP A 362 -37.17 -8.53 -13.31
CA ASP A 362 -38.22 -8.78 -12.36
C ASP A 362 -38.07 -10.17 -11.74
N ILE A 363 -38.04 -10.25 -10.42
CA ILE A 363 -37.93 -11.49 -9.63
C ILE A 363 -38.92 -11.41 -8.49
N ASN A 364 -39.67 -12.49 -8.26
CA ASN A 364 -40.51 -12.63 -7.08
C ASN A 364 -40.16 -13.94 -6.36
N ALA A 365 -39.42 -13.82 -5.27
CA ALA A 365 -38.95 -14.92 -4.44
C ALA A 365 -39.77 -14.96 -3.15
N HIS A 366 -40.61 -15.98 -2.96
CA HIS A 366 -41.37 -16.17 -1.73
C HIS A 366 -40.51 -16.77 -0.61
N ALA A 367 -40.96 -16.58 0.62
CA ALA A 367 -40.28 -17.15 1.80
C ALA A 367 -40.13 -18.68 1.68
N GLY A 368 -38.96 -19.20 2.01
CA GLY A 368 -38.64 -20.62 1.95
C GLY A 368 -38.40 -21.19 0.55
N GLN A 369 -38.52 -20.39 -0.51
CA GLN A 369 -38.28 -20.83 -1.90
C GLN A 369 -36.79 -20.99 -2.23
N ARG A 370 -36.48 -22.04 -3.00
CA ARG A 370 -35.18 -22.24 -3.65
C ARG A 370 -35.23 -21.73 -5.07
N ILE A 371 -34.44 -20.69 -5.36
CA ILE A 371 -34.39 -20.05 -6.66
C ILE A 371 -33.04 -20.36 -7.32
N ALA A 372 -33.08 -21.12 -8.41
CA ALA A 372 -31.89 -21.38 -9.22
C ALA A 372 -31.73 -20.33 -10.31
N ILE A 373 -30.54 -19.76 -10.43
CA ILE A 373 -30.18 -18.81 -11.49
C ILE A 373 -29.26 -19.54 -12.48
N VAL A 374 -29.71 -19.70 -13.70
CA VAL A 374 -29.00 -20.43 -14.76
C VAL A 374 -28.79 -19.55 -15.99
N GLY A 375 -27.75 -19.82 -16.76
CA GLY A 375 -27.45 -19.08 -18.00
C GLY A 375 -25.96 -19.13 -18.35
N PRO A 376 -25.57 -18.67 -19.53
CA PRO A 376 -24.19 -18.65 -19.99
C PRO A 376 -23.29 -17.78 -19.11
N THR A 377 -21.98 -17.99 -19.19
CA THR A 377 -21.00 -17.15 -18.50
C THR A 377 -21.13 -15.69 -18.96
N GLY A 378 -21.07 -14.75 -18.02
CA GLY A 378 -21.17 -13.33 -18.32
C GLY A 378 -22.59 -12.78 -18.48
N CYS A 379 -23.67 -13.58 -18.31
CA CYS A 379 -25.06 -13.08 -18.43
C CYS A 379 -25.55 -12.28 -17.22
N GLY A 380 -24.77 -12.17 -16.13
CA GLY A 380 -25.11 -11.33 -14.97
C GLY A 380 -25.57 -12.10 -13.72
N LYS A 381 -25.38 -13.43 -13.61
CA LYS A 381 -25.81 -14.23 -12.45
C LYS A 381 -25.22 -13.73 -11.11
N THR A 382 -23.90 -13.61 -11.04
CA THR A 382 -23.19 -13.09 -9.86
C THR A 382 -23.54 -11.62 -9.57
N THR A 383 -23.94 -10.86 -10.59
CA THR A 383 -24.38 -9.47 -10.43
C THR A 383 -25.69 -9.38 -9.66
N ILE A 384 -26.64 -10.29 -9.88
CA ILE A 384 -27.88 -10.36 -9.07
C ILE A 384 -27.54 -10.55 -7.59
N ILE A 385 -26.60 -11.44 -7.28
CA ILE A 385 -26.11 -11.67 -5.90
C ILE A 385 -25.53 -10.39 -5.30
N ASN A 386 -24.67 -9.70 -6.05
CA ASN A 386 -24.05 -8.46 -5.60
C ASN A 386 -25.07 -7.35 -5.32
N LEU A 387 -26.16 -7.30 -6.09
CA LEU A 387 -27.24 -6.34 -5.88
C LEU A 387 -28.12 -6.70 -4.69
N ILE A 388 -28.44 -7.98 -4.44
CA ILE A 388 -29.19 -8.42 -3.25
C ILE A 388 -28.44 -8.04 -1.97
N MET A 389 -27.10 -8.25 -1.94
CA MET A 389 -26.23 -7.91 -0.82
C MET A 389 -25.96 -6.41 -0.70
N ARG A 390 -26.47 -5.62 -1.65
CA ARG A 390 -26.20 -4.18 -1.77
C ARG A 390 -24.71 -3.87 -1.69
N PHE A 391 -23.90 -4.67 -2.41
CA PHE A 391 -22.51 -4.34 -2.70
C PHE A 391 -22.41 -3.24 -3.74
N TYR A 392 -23.48 -3.13 -4.56
CA TYR A 392 -23.71 -2.07 -5.54
C TYR A 392 -25.17 -1.62 -5.44
N ASP A 393 -25.43 -0.35 -5.63
CA ASP A 393 -26.79 0.16 -5.78
C ASP A 393 -27.26 0.04 -7.24
N VAL A 394 -28.54 -0.18 -7.46
CA VAL A 394 -29.13 -0.32 -8.80
C VAL A 394 -29.17 1.02 -9.55
N ASP A 395 -29.03 1.00 -10.88
CA ASP A 395 -29.14 2.19 -11.73
C ASP A 395 -30.61 2.67 -11.84
N SER A 396 -31.54 1.71 -11.95
CA SER A 396 -33.00 1.96 -11.95
C SER A 396 -33.75 0.78 -11.34
N GLY A 397 -35.01 1.00 -10.98
CA GLY A 397 -35.82 0.01 -10.31
C GLY A 397 -35.63 -0.07 -8.80
N SER A 398 -36.14 -1.13 -8.19
CA SER A 398 -36.02 -1.37 -6.75
C SER A 398 -35.87 -2.86 -6.41
N ILE A 399 -35.09 -3.14 -5.33
CA ILE A 399 -35.01 -4.47 -4.70
C ILE A 399 -35.61 -4.32 -3.31
N ARG A 400 -36.51 -5.22 -2.95
CA ARG A 400 -37.22 -5.16 -1.66
C ARG A 400 -37.14 -6.47 -0.92
N ILE A 401 -37.08 -6.39 0.41
CA ILE A 401 -37.26 -7.49 1.33
C ILE A 401 -38.52 -7.22 2.15
N ASN A 402 -39.51 -8.11 2.08
CA ASN A 402 -40.81 -7.93 2.73
C ASN A 402 -41.38 -6.53 2.48
N ASP A 403 -41.51 -6.13 1.21
CA ASP A 403 -41.98 -4.81 0.76
C ASP A 403 -41.09 -3.60 1.14
N THR A 404 -40.05 -3.77 1.93
CA THR A 404 -39.11 -2.69 2.29
C THR A 404 -37.96 -2.63 1.28
N ASP A 405 -37.75 -1.46 0.68
CA ASP A 405 -36.60 -1.25 -0.25
C ASP A 405 -35.27 -1.40 0.51
N ILE A 406 -34.35 -2.18 -0.05
CA ILE A 406 -33.04 -2.43 0.58
C ILE A 406 -32.24 -1.15 0.83
N ARG A 407 -32.54 -0.06 0.11
CA ARG A 407 -31.93 1.26 0.34
C ARG A 407 -32.41 1.94 1.63
N GLN A 408 -33.53 1.50 2.19
CA GLN A 408 -34.10 1.99 3.46
C GLN A 408 -33.65 1.14 4.66
N ILE A 409 -32.93 0.05 4.44
CA ILE A 409 -32.38 -0.85 5.47
C ILE A 409 -30.91 -0.53 5.64
N THR A 410 -30.37 -0.59 6.89
CA THR A 410 -28.91 -0.49 7.07
C THR A 410 -28.22 -1.67 6.39
N ARG A 411 -27.02 -1.45 5.80
CA ARG A 411 -26.26 -2.53 5.16
C ARG A 411 -25.94 -3.66 6.14
N SER A 412 -25.65 -3.32 7.38
CA SER A 412 -25.40 -4.31 8.43
C SER A 412 -26.63 -5.18 8.67
N SER A 413 -27.83 -4.57 8.84
CA SER A 413 -29.07 -5.29 9.03
C SER A 413 -29.44 -6.13 7.82
N LEU A 414 -29.28 -5.58 6.59
CA LEU A 414 -29.51 -6.32 5.36
C LEU A 414 -28.61 -7.54 5.23
N ARG A 415 -27.30 -7.35 5.41
CA ARG A 415 -26.30 -8.41 5.24
C ARG A 415 -26.40 -9.48 6.31
N SER A 416 -26.87 -9.16 7.52
CA SER A 416 -27.10 -10.15 8.58
C SER A 416 -28.25 -11.13 8.26
N LEU A 417 -29.15 -10.77 7.33
CA LEU A 417 -30.20 -11.67 6.86
C LEU A 417 -29.69 -12.77 5.93
N PHE A 418 -28.51 -12.63 5.36
CA PHE A 418 -27.99 -13.54 4.35
C PHE A 418 -26.75 -14.29 4.82
N GLY A 419 -26.73 -15.60 4.58
CA GLY A 419 -25.51 -16.41 4.60
C GLY A 419 -25.02 -16.61 3.17
N MET A 420 -23.74 -16.35 2.94
CA MET A 420 -23.17 -16.43 1.61
C MET A 420 -22.05 -17.45 1.52
N VAL A 421 -22.14 -18.37 0.55
CA VAL A 421 -21.05 -19.26 0.18
C VAL A 421 -20.71 -18.98 -1.29
N LEU A 422 -19.52 -18.41 -1.50
CA LEU A 422 -19.01 -18.06 -2.81
C LEU A 422 -18.27 -19.21 -3.49
N GLN A 423 -18.10 -19.10 -4.80
CA GLN A 423 -17.26 -20.00 -5.60
C GLN A 423 -15.83 -20.05 -5.08
N ASP A 424 -15.22 -18.87 -4.86
CA ASP A 424 -13.90 -18.75 -4.27
C ASP A 424 -14.03 -18.78 -2.75
N THR A 425 -13.64 -19.90 -2.16
CA THR A 425 -13.68 -20.10 -0.71
C THR A 425 -12.51 -19.39 -0.05
N TRP A 426 -12.79 -18.30 0.63
CA TRP A 426 -11.78 -17.56 1.39
C TRP A 426 -11.70 -18.00 2.84
N LEU A 427 -10.48 -18.34 3.29
CA LEU A 427 -10.15 -18.65 4.68
C LEU A 427 -8.96 -17.78 5.10
N PHE A 428 -9.03 -17.19 6.28
CA PHE A 428 -7.91 -16.40 6.80
C PHE A 428 -6.90 -17.29 7.56
N SER A 429 -5.67 -16.80 7.66
CA SER A 429 -4.64 -17.46 8.46
C SER A 429 -5.03 -17.45 9.93
N GLY A 430 -5.30 -18.63 10.48
CA GLY A 430 -5.80 -18.85 11.84
C GLY A 430 -6.21 -20.30 12.05
N THR A 431 -6.79 -20.62 13.19
CA THR A 431 -7.28 -21.97 13.47
C THR A 431 -8.57 -22.29 12.70
N ILE A 432 -8.86 -23.58 12.52
CA ILE A 432 -10.14 -24.02 11.95
C ILE A 432 -11.32 -23.48 12.79
N ARG A 433 -11.20 -23.51 14.11
CA ARG A 433 -12.19 -22.96 15.04
C ARG A 433 -12.47 -21.49 14.76
N GLU A 434 -11.44 -20.65 14.67
CA GLU A 434 -11.57 -19.23 14.38
C GLU A 434 -12.19 -18.99 13.02
N ASN A 435 -11.82 -19.76 11.99
CA ASN A 435 -12.40 -19.66 10.67
C ASN A 435 -13.89 -20.00 10.64
N ILE A 436 -14.35 -21.01 11.38
CA ILE A 436 -15.78 -21.34 11.52
C ILE A 436 -16.50 -20.25 12.31
N ALA A 437 -15.89 -19.78 13.42
CA ALA A 437 -16.46 -18.74 14.29
C ALA A 437 -16.39 -17.32 13.71
N TYR A 438 -15.89 -17.12 12.49
CA TYR A 438 -15.69 -15.80 11.88
C TYR A 438 -16.92 -14.90 11.94
N GLY A 439 -18.12 -15.41 11.68
CA GLY A 439 -19.38 -14.67 11.73
C GLY A 439 -20.00 -14.56 13.15
N LYS A 440 -19.51 -15.34 14.12
CA LYS A 440 -19.95 -15.35 15.53
C LYS A 440 -18.73 -15.58 16.43
N PRO A 441 -17.90 -14.56 16.69
CA PRO A 441 -16.63 -14.71 17.41
C PRO A 441 -16.75 -15.28 18.83
N ASP A 442 -17.89 -15.02 19.49
CA ASP A 442 -18.17 -15.47 20.86
C ASP A 442 -18.78 -16.89 20.93
N ALA A 443 -18.79 -17.64 19.81
CA ALA A 443 -19.33 -18.99 19.78
C ALA A 443 -18.52 -19.95 20.66
N THR A 444 -19.25 -20.78 21.42
CA THR A 444 -18.62 -21.83 22.24
C THR A 444 -18.06 -22.95 21.35
N MET A 445 -17.15 -23.77 21.89
CA MET A 445 -16.60 -24.90 21.15
C MET A 445 -17.68 -25.92 20.78
N GLU A 446 -18.71 -26.08 21.63
CA GLU A 446 -19.85 -26.95 21.36
C GLU A 446 -20.66 -26.46 20.16
N GLU A 447 -20.92 -25.13 20.06
CA GLU A 447 -21.61 -24.51 18.91
C GLU A 447 -20.82 -24.68 17.62
N VAL A 448 -19.52 -24.43 17.66
CA VAL A 448 -18.60 -24.61 16.51
C VAL A 448 -18.59 -26.09 16.07
N ALA A 449 -18.51 -27.04 17.02
CA ALA A 449 -18.53 -28.45 16.70
C ALA A 449 -19.90 -28.92 16.16
N ALA A 450 -21.01 -28.37 16.67
CA ALA A 450 -22.34 -28.62 16.15
C ALA A 450 -22.51 -28.14 14.70
N ALA A 451 -22.08 -26.92 14.42
CA ALA A 451 -22.08 -26.36 13.06
C ALA A 451 -21.21 -27.19 12.10
N ALA A 452 -20.01 -27.60 12.53
CA ALA A 452 -19.13 -28.45 11.73
C ALA A 452 -19.73 -29.84 11.47
N LYS A 453 -20.47 -30.43 12.44
CA LYS A 453 -21.21 -31.69 12.24
C LYS A 453 -22.35 -31.52 11.25
N ALA A 454 -23.12 -30.46 11.36
CA ALA A 454 -24.20 -30.14 10.43
C ALA A 454 -23.67 -29.95 8.99
N ALA A 455 -22.55 -29.26 8.82
CA ALA A 455 -21.84 -29.08 7.56
C ALA A 455 -21.05 -30.31 7.08
N LEU A 456 -21.10 -31.43 7.79
CA LEU A 456 -20.33 -32.66 7.51
C LEU A 456 -18.80 -32.46 7.51
N ALA A 457 -18.32 -31.40 8.13
CA ALA A 457 -16.90 -31.06 8.24
C ALA A 457 -16.20 -31.75 9.42
N HIS A 458 -16.92 -32.05 10.51
CA HIS A 458 -16.38 -32.59 11.74
C HIS A 458 -15.47 -33.81 11.55
N SER A 459 -15.86 -34.74 10.66
CA SER A 459 -15.14 -35.99 10.47
C SER A 459 -13.72 -35.81 9.90
N PHE A 460 -13.50 -34.83 9.04
CA PHE A 460 -12.15 -34.56 8.54
C PHE A 460 -11.35 -33.71 9.53
N ILE A 461 -12.00 -32.75 10.21
CA ILE A 461 -11.35 -31.88 11.21
C ILE A 461 -10.73 -32.74 12.33
N THR A 462 -11.47 -33.70 12.86
CA THR A 462 -10.98 -34.57 13.94
C THR A 462 -9.87 -35.54 13.53
N ARG A 463 -9.62 -35.74 12.24
CA ARG A 463 -8.48 -36.52 11.71
C ARG A 463 -7.20 -35.71 11.58
N LEU A 464 -7.29 -34.40 11.65
CA LEU A 464 -6.11 -33.52 11.61
C LEU A 464 -5.38 -33.64 12.97
N PRO A 465 -4.05 -33.51 12.99
CA PRO A 465 -3.25 -33.67 14.20
C PRO A 465 -3.70 -32.82 15.38
N ASN A 466 -4.14 -31.58 15.13
CA ASN A 466 -4.59 -30.65 16.16
C ASN A 466 -6.12 -30.40 16.11
N GLY A 467 -6.88 -31.21 15.36
CA GLY A 467 -8.32 -31.04 15.25
C GLY A 467 -8.76 -29.64 14.90
N TYR A 468 -9.63 -29.04 15.70
CA TYR A 468 -10.14 -27.65 15.51
C TYR A 468 -9.07 -26.56 15.72
N ASP A 469 -8.00 -26.85 16.44
CA ASP A 469 -6.88 -25.93 16.67
C ASP A 469 -5.80 -26.04 15.57
N THR A 470 -6.07 -26.82 14.50
CA THR A 470 -5.19 -26.88 13.34
C THR A 470 -5.11 -25.50 12.68
N MET A 471 -3.89 -25.00 12.52
CA MET A 471 -3.62 -23.74 11.81
C MET A 471 -3.86 -23.91 10.31
N ILE A 472 -4.63 -23.01 9.75
CA ILE A 472 -4.83 -22.85 8.31
C ILE A 472 -3.83 -21.80 7.84
N SER A 473 -3.03 -22.14 6.83
CA SER A 473 -2.17 -21.17 6.13
C SER A 473 -3.02 -20.25 5.25
N GLU A 474 -2.41 -19.17 4.81
CA GLU A 474 -3.05 -18.22 3.88
C GLU A 474 -3.70 -18.96 2.70
N ASP A 475 -4.91 -18.59 2.35
CA ASP A 475 -5.77 -19.24 1.33
C ASP A 475 -6.08 -20.74 1.57
N GLY A 476 -5.81 -21.26 2.76
CA GLY A 476 -6.12 -22.66 3.09
C GLY A 476 -5.26 -23.67 2.31
N GLY A 477 -4.01 -23.34 1.97
CA GLY A 477 -3.13 -24.16 1.14
C GLY A 477 -2.85 -25.58 1.64
N ASN A 478 -3.15 -25.87 2.93
CA ASN A 478 -3.05 -27.19 3.55
C ASN A 478 -4.36 -28.01 3.54
N LEU A 479 -5.43 -27.46 2.93
CA LEU A 479 -6.75 -28.12 2.83
C LEU A 479 -7.13 -28.30 1.35
N SER A 480 -7.86 -29.40 1.06
CA SER A 480 -8.47 -29.56 -0.28
C SER A 480 -9.58 -28.52 -0.51
N GLN A 481 -9.90 -28.22 -1.77
CA GLN A 481 -10.96 -27.27 -2.12
C GLN A 481 -12.32 -27.66 -1.49
N GLY A 482 -12.69 -28.94 -1.49
CA GLY A 482 -13.91 -29.39 -0.85
C GLY A 482 -13.90 -29.24 0.67
N GLN A 483 -12.75 -29.45 1.32
CA GLN A 483 -12.60 -29.20 2.76
C GLN A 483 -12.77 -27.72 3.09
N ARG A 484 -12.18 -26.83 2.29
CA ARG A 484 -12.38 -25.37 2.43
C ARG A 484 -13.85 -25.00 2.29
N GLN A 485 -14.55 -25.58 1.31
CA GLN A 485 -15.97 -25.31 1.08
C GLN A 485 -16.84 -25.80 2.25
N LEU A 486 -16.55 -26.98 2.83
CA LEU A 486 -17.24 -27.46 4.02
C LEU A 486 -17.03 -26.54 5.23
N LEU A 487 -15.86 -25.93 5.40
CA LEU A 487 -15.62 -24.94 6.46
C LEU A 487 -16.42 -23.64 6.21
N CYS A 488 -16.51 -23.17 4.97
CA CYS A 488 -17.36 -22.01 4.63
C CYS A 488 -18.85 -22.31 4.89
N ILE A 489 -19.32 -23.52 4.60
CA ILE A 489 -20.68 -23.96 4.93
C ILE A 489 -20.86 -24.00 6.47
N ALA A 490 -19.89 -24.53 7.22
CA ALA A 490 -19.95 -24.56 8.68
C ALA A 490 -20.01 -23.14 9.29
N ARG A 491 -19.30 -22.18 8.70
CA ARG A 491 -19.37 -20.75 9.06
C ARG A 491 -20.78 -20.20 8.93
N VAL A 492 -21.45 -20.47 7.82
CA VAL A 492 -22.83 -20.03 7.58
C VAL A 492 -23.81 -20.74 8.51
N MET A 493 -23.65 -22.04 8.73
CA MET A 493 -24.51 -22.82 9.64
C MET A 493 -24.39 -22.38 11.11
N LEU A 494 -23.21 -21.85 11.52
CA LEU A 494 -23.02 -21.32 12.87
C LEU A 494 -23.78 -20.00 13.08
N VAL A 495 -23.84 -19.16 12.04
CA VAL A 495 -24.56 -17.88 12.09
C VAL A 495 -26.07 -18.07 11.98
N ASP A 496 -26.50 -19.12 11.27
CA ASP A 496 -27.89 -19.52 11.07
C ASP A 496 -28.80 -18.43 10.46
N PRO A 497 -28.43 -17.84 9.32
CA PRO A 497 -29.19 -16.75 8.70
C PRO A 497 -30.48 -17.27 8.05
N PRO A 498 -31.56 -16.43 7.96
CA PRO A 498 -32.84 -16.82 7.37
C PRO A 498 -32.81 -16.98 5.84
N MET A 499 -31.86 -16.35 5.17
CA MET A 499 -31.74 -16.40 3.70
C MET A 499 -30.33 -16.82 3.29
N LEU A 500 -30.20 -17.43 2.12
CA LEU A 500 -28.95 -17.95 1.61
C LEU A 500 -28.64 -17.48 0.20
N ILE A 501 -27.36 -17.27 -0.04
CA ILE A 501 -26.81 -17.02 -1.37
C ILE A 501 -25.68 -18.02 -1.60
N LEU A 502 -25.82 -18.84 -2.64
CA LEU A 502 -24.90 -19.92 -2.94
C LEU A 502 -24.39 -19.79 -4.36
N ASP A 503 -23.08 -19.77 -4.54
CA ASP A 503 -22.44 -19.83 -5.85
C ASP A 503 -21.74 -21.18 -6.01
N GLU A 504 -22.32 -22.06 -6.84
CA GLU A 504 -22.00 -23.49 -6.90
C GLU A 504 -21.02 -23.80 -8.05
N ALA A 505 -19.78 -23.37 -7.98
CA ALA A 505 -18.75 -23.81 -8.92
C ALA A 505 -17.73 -24.76 -8.26
N THR A 506 -17.78 -26.02 -8.62
CA THR A 506 -16.99 -27.10 -7.98
C THR A 506 -16.24 -27.97 -8.98
N SER A 507 -15.63 -27.36 -9.99
CA SER A 507 -14.98 -28.08 -11.09
C SER A 507 -13.70 -28.89 -10.72
N SER A 508 -13.27 -28.88 -9.45
CA SER A 508 -11.98 -29.45 -9.03
C SER A 508 -12.02 -30.23 -7.71
N ILE A 509 -13.19 -30.79 -7.36
CA ILE A 509 -13.39 -31.55 -6.10
C ILE A 509 -13.51 -33.05 -6.42
N ASP A 510 -12.91 -33.91 -5.58
CA ASP A 510 -13.10 -35.35 -5.71
C ASP A 510 -14.56 -35.76 -5.45
N THR A 511 -15.04 -36.78 -6.12
CA THR A 511 -16.46 -37.23 -6.12
C THR A 511 -17.01 -37.48 -4.71
N ARG A 512 -16.19 -38.02 -3.80
CA ARG A 512 -16.63 -38.31 -2.42
C ARG A 512 -16.87 -37.03 -1.62
N THR A 513 -15.95 -36.09 -1.68
CA THR A 513 -16.07 -34.80 -0.99
C THR A 513 -17.17 -33.95 -1.62
N GLU A 514 -17.33 -34.06 -2.94
CA GLU A 514 -18.42 -33.43 -3.66
C GLU A 514 -19.80 -33.83 -3.15
N LEU A 515 -20.04 -35.15 -2.95
CA LEU A 515 -21.29 -35.63 -2.36
C LEU A 515 -21.53 -35.11 -0.93
N LEU A 516 -20.45 -34.92 -0.13
CA LEU A 516 -20.57 -34.32 1.20
C LEU A 516 -20.96 -32.85 1.12
N VAL A 517 -20.33 -32.10 0.22
CA VAL A 517 -20.65 -30.68 -0.01
C VAL A 517 -22.10 -30.51 -0.46
N GLN A 518 -22.57 -31.34 -1.42
CA GLN A 518 -23.97 -31.32 -1.87
C GLN A 518 -24.95 -31.59 -0.72
N LYS A 519 -24.70 -32.62 0.10
CA LYS A 519 -25.54 -32.92 1.27
C LYS A 519 -25.52 -31.78 2.28
N ALA A 520 -24.38 -31.14 2.49
CA ALA A 520 -24.28 -29.98 3.37
C ALA A 520 -25.08 -28.78 2.84
N PHE A 521 -25.02 -28.50 1.53
CA PHE A 521 -25.86 -27.48 0.90
C PHE A 521 -27.35 -27.77 1.03
N GLN A 522 -27.77 -29.00 0.76
CA GLN A 522 -29.19 -29.38 0.91
C GLN A 522 -29.70 -29.13 2.33
N ARG A 523 -28.94 -29.59 3.35
CA ARG A 523 -29.29 -29.32 4.76
C ARG A 523 -29.35 -27.84 5.10
N MET A 524 -28.42 -27.07 4.56
CA MET A 524 -28.35 -25.64 4.82
C MET A 524 -29.53 -24.88 4.20
N MET A 525 -30.05 -25.32 3.05
CA MET A 525 -31.19 -24.71 2.35
C MET A 525 -32.57 -25.10 2.92
N GLU A 526 -32.66 -26.12 3.77
CA GLU A 526 -33.94 -26.57 4.33
C GLU A 526 -34.65 -25.44 5.08
N GLY A 527 -35.88 -25.11 4.65
CA GLY A 527 -36.74 -24.08 5.27
C GLY A 527 -36.30 -22.65 5.07
N ARG A 528 -35.32 -22.36 4.19
CA ARG A 528 -34.77 -21.00 3.97
C ARG A 528 -34.93 -20.54 2.53
N THR A 529 -35.20 -19.25 2.37
CA THR A 529 -35.17 -18.62 1.05
C THR A 529 -33.73 -18.63 0.51
N SER A 530 -33.52 -19.29 -0.63
CA SER A 530 -32.17 -19.54 -1.15
C SER A 530 -32.04 -19.11 -2.61
N PHE A 531 -31.02 -18.31 -2.91
CA PHE A 531 -30.62 -17.97 -4.28
C PHE A 531 -29.38 -18.78 -4.62
N VAL A 532 -29.45 -19.61 -5.66
CA VAL A 532 -28.36 -20.49 -6.05
C VAL A 532 -27.95 -20.20 -7.48
N VAL A 533 -26.71 -19.79 -7.69
CA VAL A 533 -26.10 -19.79 -9.03
C VAL A 533 -25.76 -21.23 -9.34
N ALA A 534 -26.64 -21.88 -10.08
CA ALA A 534 -26.56 -23.31 -10.27
C ALA A 534 -25.70 -23.68 -11.47
N HIS A 535 -24.69 -24.49 -11.21
CA HIS A 535 -23.83 -25.13 -12.21
C HIS A 535 -24.01 -26.66 -12.24
N ARG A 536 -24.95 -27.19 -11.43
CA ARG A 536 -25.20 -28.63 -11.28
C ARG A 536 -26.66 -28.98 -11.52
N LEU A 537 -26.84 -30.11 -12.16
CA LEU A 537 -28.16 -30.62 -12.50
C LEU A 537 -29.04 -30.87 -11.26
N SER A 538 -28.48 -31.49 -10.22
CA SER A 538 -29.22 -31.82 -8.99
C SER A 538 -29.76 -30.57 -8.28
N THR A 539 -29.04 -29.48 -8.30
CA THR A 539 -29.45 -28.19 -7.72
C THR A 539 -30.55 -27.53 -8.55
N ILE A 540 -30.44 -27.61 -9.88
CA ILE A 540 -31.43 -27.07 -10.81
C ILE A 540 -32.74 -27.83 -10.68
N GLN A 541 -32.71 -29.17 -10.66
CA GLN A 541 -33.91 -30.00 -10.55
C GLN A 541 -34.63 -29.86 -9.22
N GLY A 542 -33.91 -29.57 -8.13
CA GLY A 542 -34.48 -29.38 -6.80
C GLY A 542 -34.95 -27.97 -6.50
N ALA A 543 -34.89 -27.04 -7.46
CA ALA A 543 -35.30 -25.65 -7.28
C ALA A 543 -36.84 -25.48 -7.49
N ASP A 544 -37.47 -24.67 -6.63
CA ASP A 544 -38.88 -24.33 -6.74
C ASP A 544 -39.14 -23.36 -7.92
N SER A 545 -38.15 -22.55 -8.28
CA SER A 545 -38.20 -21.66 -9.44
C SER A 545 -36.81 -21.53 -10.07
N ILE A 546 -36.75 -21.62 -11.37
CA ILE A 546 -35.52 -21.44 -12.17
C ILE A 546 -35.65 -20.14 -12.96
N LEU A 547 -34.66 -19.26 -12.79
CA LEU A 547 -34.51 -18.02 -13.56
C LEU A 547 -33.48 -18.26 -14.66
N VAL A 548 -33.92 -18.22 -15.90
CA VAL A 548 -33.04 -18.43 -17.05
C VAL A 548 -32.62 -17.09 -17.60
N MET A 549 -31.31 -16.81 -17.47
CA MET A 549 -30.73 -15.54 -17.89
C MET A 549 -29.99 -15.66 -19.21
N ASN A 550 -30.18 -14.68 -20.06
CA ASN A 550 -29.37 -14.51 -21.27
C ASN A 550 -29.21 -13.01 -21.59
N ALA A 551 -27.98 -12.62 -21.93
CA ALA A 551 -27.64 -11.23 -22.30
C ALA A 551 -28.23 -10.16 -21.35
N GLY A 552 -28.20 -10.43 -20.04
CA GLY A 552 -28.64 -9.49 -19.01
C GLY A 552 -30.12 -9.41 -18.77
N LYS A 553 -30.93 -10.32 -19.33
CA LYS A 553 -32.38 -10.40 -19.12
C LYS A 553 -32.80 -11.78 -18.63
N ILE A 554 -33.90 -11.85 -17.88
CA ILE A 554 -34.59 -13.11 -17.60
C ILE A 554 -35.45 -13.41 -18.79
N ILE A 555 -35.16 -14.50 -19.51
CA ILE A 555 -35.86 -14.87 -20.73
C ILE A 555 -36.91 -15.96 -20.50
N GLU A 556 -36.72 -16.79 -19.47
CA GLU A 556 -37.65 -17.84 -19.06
C GLU A 556 -37.64 -17.97 -17.54
N GLN A 557 -38.81 -18.30 -16.98
CA GLN A 557 -39.00 -18.61 -15.57
C GLN A 557 -40.00 -19.73 -15.39
N GLY A 558 -39.75 -20.62 -14.43
CA GLY A 558 -40.65 -21.74 -14.11
C GLY A 558 -39.94 -22.86 -13.40
N THR A 559 -40.61 -23.98 -13.21
CA THR A 559 -40.03 -25.23 -12.67
C THR A 559 -39.21 -25.95 -13.74
N HIS A 560 -38.42 -26.91 -13.32
CA HIS A 560 -37.63 -27.75 -14.24
C HIS A 560 -38.48 -28.44 -15.31
N GLU A 561 -39.62 -29.01 -14.90
CA GLU A 561 -40.54 -29.74 -15.80
C GLU A 561 -41.22 -28.78 -16.78
N GLU A 562 -41.69 -27.64 -16.32
CA GLU A 562 -42.35 -26.62 -17.16
C GLU A 562 -41.38 -26.07 -18.22
N LEU A 563 -40.14 -25.79 -17.83
CA LEU A 563 -39.15 -25.21 -18.76
C LEU A 563 -38.68 -26.23 -19.80
N LEU A 564 -38.55 -27.52 -19.43
CA LEU A 564 -38.27 -28.59 -20.40
C LEU A 564 -39.41 -28.77 -21.38
N ALA A 565 -40.68 -28.72 -20.89
CA ALA A 565 -41.85 -28.85 -21.74
C ALA A 565 -42.01 -27.71 -22.77
N LYS A 566 -41.54 -26.48 -22.42
CA LYS A 566 -41.50 -25.32 -23.32
C LYS A 566 -40.53 -25.48 -24.50
N LYS A 567 -39.57 -26.40 -24.40
CA LYS A 567 -38.50 -26.62 -25.42
C LYS A 567 -37.82 -25.32 -25.86
N GLY A 568 -37.61 -24.41 -24.92
CA GLY A 568 -37.00 -23.12 -25.12
C GLY A 568 -35.49 -23.14 -24.80
N PHE A 569 -34.95 -21.98 -24.52
CA PHE A 569 -33.49 -21.80 -24.25
C PHE A 569 -33.02 -22.66 -23.07
N TYR A 570 -33.83 -22.85 -22.03
CA TYR A 570 -33.49 -23.74 -20.92
C TYR A 570 -33.34 -25.20 -21.38
N ALA A 571 -34.24 -25.69 -22.22
CA ALA A 571 -34.17 -27.06 -22.73
C ALA A 571 -32.89 -27.28 -23.57
N ASP A 572 -32.54 -26.29 -24.39
CA ASP A 572 -31.30 -26.33 -25.19
C ASP A 572 -30.06 -26.31 -24.29
N LEU A 573 -30.03 -25.43 -23.27
CA LEU A 573 -28.95 -25.36 -22.29
C LEU A 573 -28.82 -26.69 -21.53
N TYR A 574 -29.94 -27.24 -21.08
CA TYR A 574 -29.99 -28.53 -20.39
C TYR A 574 -29.44 -29.66 -21.25
N ASN A 575 -29.92 -29.78 -22.48
CA ASN A 575 -29.48 -30.82 -23.41
C ASN A 575 -28.00 -30.69 -23.76
N SER A 576 -27.48 -29.47 -23.89
CA SER A 576 -26.07 -29.26 -24.24
C SER A 576 -25.10 -29.51 -23.08
N GLN A 577 -25.52 -29.27 -21.84
CA GLN A 577 -24.64 -29.37 -20.68
C GLN A 577 -24.81 -30.68 -19.88
N PHE A 578 -26.02 -31.27 -19.87
CA PHE A 578 -26.35 -32.34 -18.94
C PHE A 578 -26.93 -33.61 -19.58
N ALA A 579 -27.44 -33.57 -20.80
CA ALA A 579 -28.00 -34.76 -21.45
C ALA A 579 -26.94 -35.69 -22.08
N ALA A 580 -25.69 -35.24 -22.13
CA ALA A 580 -24.55 -36.01 -22.71
C ALA A 580 -23.70 -36.76 -21.65
N SER A 581 -24.12 -36.77 -20.38
CA SER A 581 -23.39 -37.41 -19.27
C SER A 581 -24.15 -38.64 -18.69
#